data_c5737097e680f391f34e7d0c15ed00f9
#
_entry.id   c5737097e680f391f34e7d0c15ed00f9
#
_cell.length_a   1.000
_cell.length_b   1.000
_cell.length_c   1.000
_cell.angle_alpha   90.00
_cell.angle_beta   90.00
_cell.angle_gamma   90.00
#
_symmetry.space_group_name_H-M   'P 1'
#
loop_
_entity.id
_entity.type
_entity.pdbx_description
1 polymer ?
#
loop_
_entity_poly.entity_id
_entity_poly.type
_entity_poly.pdbx_seq_one_letter_code
_entity_poly.pdbx_strand_id
1 'polypeptide(L)'
;QAVRSGRLDNKQVTRVVEESKKLKELPLYIDDSSLLSPMELRARARRMNRQLPNGLSLIVVDYLQLMQVPGSLENRVNQISEISRSLKSLARELNIPILALSQLSRAVEQRNNKEPMMSDLRDSGAIEQDADVILFIYRDEVYNKEDPNNKNIAKIIIGKQRNGPIGDVTLTFLKEYAKFVDYIPEDKVPEEGFYSKFDS
;
A
#
# COMPACT_ATOMS: atom_id res chain seq x y z
N GLN A 1 -8.00 -11.85 13.38
CA GLN A 1 -8.19 -13.32 13.17
C GLN A 1 -9.62 -13.74 13.46
N ALA A 2 -10.24 -13.35 14.59
CA ALA A 2 -11.59 -13.75 14.99
C ALA A 2 -12.66 -13.49 13.93
N VAL A 3 -12.65 -12.31 13.29
CA VAL A 3 -13.56 -11.98 12.18
C VAL A 3 -13.37 -12.94 10.99
N ARG A 4 -12.13 -13.23 10.60
CA ARG A 4 -11.82 -14.14 9.49
C ARG A 4 -12.24 -15.58 9.75
N SER A 5 -12.14 -16.03 10.99
CA SER A 5 -12.50 -17.41 11.38
C SER A 5 -13.99 -17.59 11.67
N GLY A 6 -14.79 -16.52 11.67
CA GLY A 6 -16.21 -16.56 12.03
C GLY A 6 -16.47 -16.87 13.51
N ARG A 7 -15.43 -16.91 14.35
CA ARG A 7 -15.54 -17.25 15.78
C ARG A 7 -15.57 -15.97 16.60
N LEU A 8 -16.71 -15.29 16.58
CA LEU A 8 -16.94 -14.08 17.34
C LEU A 8 -17.90 -14.37 18.49
N ASP A 9 -17.60 -13.90 19.68
CA ASP A 9 -18.58 -13.81 20.78
C ASP A 9 -19.54 -12.63 20.55
N ASN A 10 -20.61 -12.57 21.36
CA ASN A 10 -21.64 -11.53 21.21
C ASN A 10 -21.10 -10.10 21.38
N LYS A 11 -20.10 -9.90 22.25
CA LYS A 11 -19.48 -8.58 22.44
C LYS A 11 -18.66 -8.17 21.23
N GLN A 12 -17.91 -9.12 20.67
CA GLN A 12 -17.13 -8.88 19.45
C GLN A 12 -18.04 -8.61 18.25
N VAL A 13 -19.17 -9.31 18.12
CA VAL A 13 -20.17 -9.03 17.06
C VAL A 13 -20.71 -7.61 17.19
N THR A 14 -21.10 -7.19 18.42
CA THR A 14 -21.60 -5.83 18.66
C THR A 14 -20.55 -4.79 18.27
N ARG A 15 -19.29 -4.97 18.68
CA ARG A 15 -18.19 -4.07 18.32
C ARG A 15 -17.96 -4.00 16.81
N VAL A 16 -18.01 -5.13 16.10
CA VAL A 16 -17.88 -5.16 14.62
C VAL A 16 -19.01 -4.37 13.96
N VAL A 17 -20.24 -4.51 14.45
CA VAL A 17 -21.40 -3.75 13.93
C VAL A 17 -21.25 -2.26 14.16
N GLU A 18 -20.81 -1.84 15.36
CA GLU A 18 -20.56 -0.44 15.68
C GLU A 18 -19.46 0.17 14.81
N GLU A 19 -18.31 -0.51 14.67
CA GLU A 19 -17.22 -0.04 13.82
C GLU A 19 -17.61 -0.02 12.33
N SER A 20 -18.44 -0.98 11.88
CA SER A 20 -18.98 -0.98 10.51
C SER A 20 -19.88 0.22 10.24
N LYS A 21 -20.67 0.68 11.24
CA LYS A 21 -21.46 1.91 11.11
C LYS A 21 -20.56 3.14 10.92
N LYS A 22 -19.50 3.27 11.74
CA LYS A 22 -18.54 4.37 11.62
C LYS A 22 -17.86 4.37 10.25
N LEU A 23 -17.46 3.18 9.73
CA LEU A 23 -16.86 3.06 8.40
C LEU A 23 -17.80 3.52 7.29
N LYS A 24 -19.10 3.26 7.41
CA LYS A 24 -20.09 3.70 6.40
C LYS A 24 -20.26 5.22 6.33
N GLU A 25 -19.94 5.94 7.40
CA GLU A 25 -20.01 7.40 7.44
C GLU A 25 -18.77 8.07 6.84
N LEU A 26 -17.68 7.31 6.62
CA LEU A 26 -16.47 7.83 6.02
C LEU A 26 -16.66 8.03 4.50
N PRO A 27 -16.05 9.08 3.92
CA PRO A 27 -16.05 9.31 2.48
C PRO A 27 -15.09 8.33 1.76
N LEU A 28 -15.28 7.04 2.00
CA LEU A 28 -14.51 5.94 1.42
C LEU A 28 -15.35 5.20 0.40
N TYR A 29 -14.90 5.18 -0.84
CA TYR A 29 -15.55 4.51 -1.96
C TYR A 29 -14.68 3.36 -2.43
N ILE A 30 -15.25 2.17 -2.53
CA ILE A 30 -14.55 0.95 -2.96
C ILE A 30 -15.15 0.54 -4.30
N ASP A 31 -14.28 0.40 -5.29
CA ASP A 31 -14.58 -0.17 -6.59
C ASP A 31 -13.92 -1.55 -6.65
N ASP A 32 -14.70 -2.61 -6.56
CA ASP A 32 -14.27 -4.01 -6.58
C ASP A 32 -14.33 -4.63 -7.99
N SER A 33 -14.46 -3.79 -9.03
CA SER A 33 -14.44 -4.27 -10.41
C SER A 33 -13.12 -4.96 -10.73
N SER A 34 -13.20 -6.17 -11.23
CA SER A 34 -12.05 -6.88 -11.79
C SER A 34 -11.66 -6.27 -13.15
N LEU A 35 -10.36 -6.29 -13.46
CA LEU A 35 -9.83 -5.96 -14.78
C LEU A 35 -10.10 -4.51 -15.26
N LEU A 36 -10.01 -3.55 -14.35
CA LEU A 36 -10.23 -2.13 -14.66
C LEU A 36 -9.13 -1.60 -15.62
N SER A 37 -9.55 -0.97 -16.70
CA SER A 37 -8.61 -0.28 -17.60
C SER A 37 -8.29 1.14 -17.12
N PRO A 38 -7.15 1.74 -17.53
CA PRO A 38 -6.83 3.14 -17.22
C PRO A 38 -7.90 4.13 -17.69
N MET A 39 -8.52 3.86 -18.85
CA MET A 39 -9.61 4.69 -19.38
C MET A 39 -10.87 4.64 -18.50
N GLU A 40 -11.25 3.45 -18.05
CA GLU A 40 -12.41 3.28 -17.18
C GLU A 40 -12.15 3.92 -15.81
N LEU A 41 -10.95 3.71 -15.22
CA LEU A 41 -10.55 4.39 -13.99
C LEU A 41 -10.69 5.91 -14.14
N ARG A 42 -10.15 6.47 -15.23
CA ARG A 42 -10.22 7.91 -15.51
C ARG A 42 -11.66 8.40 -15.62
N ALA A 43 -12.51 7.67 -16.34
CA ALA A 43 -13.92 8.03 -16.51
C ALA A 43 -14.67 7.99 -15.16
N ARG A 44 -14.48 6.94 -14.36
CA ARG A 44 -15.08 6.79 -13.03
C ARG A 44 -14.59 7.88 -12.06
N ALA A 45 -13.28 8.10 -11.99
CA ALA A 45 -12.67 9.12 -11.14
C ALA A 45 -13.19 10.54 -11.47
N ARG A 46 -13.24 10.90 -12.75
CA ARG A 46 -13.80 12.18 -13.21
C ARG A 46 -15.27 12.35 -12.80
N ARG A 47 -16.07 11.30 -12.97
CA ARG A 47 -17.49 11.32 -12.58
C ARG A 47 -17.63 11.53 -11.08
N MET A 48 -16.91 10.73 -10.26
CA MET A 48 -16.95 10.87 -8.81
C MET A 48 -16.44 12.24 -8.35
N ASN A 49 -15.33 12.71 -8.89
CA ASN A 49 -14.77 14.02 -8.53
C ASN A 49 -15.77 15.16 -8.76
N ARG A 50 -16.64 15.06 -9.78
CA ARG A 50 -17.69 16.05 -10.04
C ARG A 50 -18.93 15.89 -9.17
N GLN A 51 -19.23 14.66 -8.72
CA GLN A 51 -20.40 14.36 -7.90
C GLN A 51 -20.21 14.67 -6.43
N LEU A 52 -18.97 14.63 -5.95
CA LEU A 52 -18.63 14.88 -4.56
C LEU A 52 -18.49 16.39 -4.31
N PRO A 53 -19.05 16.92 -3.21
CA PRO A 53 -19.00 18.35 -2.91
C PRO A 53 -17.57 18.92 -2.86
N ASN A 54 -16.62 18.15 -2.33
CA ASN A 54 -15.22 18.54 -2.20
C ASN A 54 -14.30 17.81 -3.20
N GLY A 55 -14.86 17.09 -4.16
CA GLY A 55 -14.10 16.24 -5.06
C GLY A 55 -13.44 15.03 -4.36
N LEU A 56 -12.54 14.39 -5.09
CA LEU A 56 -11.69 13.30 -4.57
C LEU A 56 -10.42 13.88 -3.96
N SER A 57 -9.95 13.32 -2.85
CA SER A 57 -8.69 13.70 -2.20
C SER A 57 -7.55 12.72 -2.45
N LEU A 58 -7.86 11.47 -2.77
CA LEU A 58 -6.90 10.40 -3.01
C LEU A 58 -7.55 9.30 -3.85
N ILE A 59 -6.76 8.71 -4.75
CA ILE A 59 -7.10 7.44 -5.40
C ILE A 59 -6.06 6.39 -4.99
N VAL A 60 -6.54 5.20 -4.60
CA VAL A 60 -5.68 4.04 -4.31
C VAL A 60 -5.96 2.96 -5.35
N VAL A 61 -4.90 2.43 -5.95
CA VAL A 61 -4.97 1.31 -6.92
C VAL A 61 -4.27 0.09 -6.34
N ASP A 62 -5.02 -0.94 -6.00
CA ASP A 62 -4.52 -2.20 -5.46
C ASP A 62 -4.83 -3.35 -6.42
N TYR A 63 -3.90 -3.75 -7.22
CA TYR A 63 -2.56 -3.29 -7.57
C TYR A 63 -2.41 -3.18 -9.09
N LEU A 64 -1.34 -2.53 -9.57
CA LEU A 64 -1.15 -2.18 -11.00
C LEU A 64 -1.26 -3.39 -11.93
N GLN A 65 -0.78 -4.55 -11.51
CA GLN A 65 -0.76 -5.75 -12.33
C GLN A 65 -2.15 -6.38 -12.56
N LEU A 66 -3.20 -5.91 -11.86
CA LEU A 66 -4.60 -6.28 -12.17
C LEU A 66 -5.20 -5.41 -13.28
N MET A 67 -4.64 -4.24 -13.54
CA MET A 67 -5.12 -3.38 -14.61
C MET A 67 -4.79 -3.97 -15.99
N GLN A 68 -5.66 -3.71 -16.95
CA GLN A 68 -5.52 -4.18 -18.32
C GLN A 68 -5.66 -3.03 -19.32
N VAL A 69 -4.91 -3.13 -20.42
CA VAL A 69 -5.05 -2.24 -21.57
C VAL A 69 -5.77 -3.01 -22.67
N PRO A 70 -7.05 -2.73 -22.92
CA PRO A 70 -7.84 -3.44 -23.94
C PRO A 70 -7.20 -3.32 -25.32
N GLY A 71 -7.15 -4.45 -26.06
CA GLY A 71 -6.61 -4.48 -27.41
C GLY A 71 -5.08 -4.45 -27.51
N SER A 72 -4.37 -4.35 -26.41
CA SER A 72 -2.90 -4.43 -26.42
C SER A 72 -2.44 -5.88 -26.50
N LEU A 73 -1.81 -6.23 -27.63
CA LEU A 73 -1.06 -7.48 -27.82
C LEU A 73 0.39 -7.34 -27.32
N GLU A 74 0.75 -6.19 -26.75
CA GLU A 74 2.08 -5.90 -26.30
C GLU A 74 2.46 -6.71 -25.05
N ASN A 75 3.76 -6.80 -24.84
CA ASN A 75 4.27 -7.46 -23.64
C ASN A 75 3.85 -6.69 -22.36
N ARG A 76 3.88 -7.37 -21.25
CA ARG A 76 3.43 -6.83 -19.97
C ARG A 76 4.16 -5.56 -19.54
N VAL A 77 5.42 -5.40 -19.91
CA VAL A 77 6.25 -4.22 -19.62
C VAL A 77 5.64 -2.97 -20.24
N ASN A 78 5.25 -3.04 -21.51
CA ASN A 78 4.64 -1.92 -22.24
C ASN A 78 3.26 -1.57 -21.65
N GLN A 79 2.45 -2.57 -21.29
CA GLN A 79 1.15 -2.33 -20.65
C GLN A 79 1.32 -1.59 -19.32
N ILE A 80 2.25 -2.03 -18.45
CA ILE A 80 2.51 -1.34 -17.18
C ILE A 80 3.03 0.08 -17.42
N SER A 81 3.83 0.28 -18.46
CA SER A 81 4.32 1.61 -18.83
C SER A 81 3.18 2.55 -19.26
N GLU A 82 2.20 2.04 -20.00
CA GLU A 82 1.01 2.81 -20.40
C GLU A 82 0.13 3.12 -19.18
N ILE A 83 -0.10 2.12 -18.31
CA ILE A 83 -0.85 2.29 -17.06
C ILE A 83 -0.21 3.37 -16.21
N SER A 84 1.11 3.31 -15.96
CA SER A 84 1.85 4.27 -15.16
C SER A 84 1.69 5.71 -15.67
N ARG A 85 1.90 5.92 -16.98
CA ARG A 85 1.71 7.23 -17.62
C ARG A 85 0.28 7.74 -17.52
N SER A 86 -0.70 6.86 -17.68
CA SER A 86 -2.12 7.20 -17.56
C SER A 86 -2.47 7.63 -16.13
N LEU A 87 -1.98 6.93 -15.11
CA LEU A 87 -2.17 7.31 -13.71
C LEU A 87 -1.52 8.65 -13.39
N LYS A 88 -0.29 8.88 -13.88
CA LYS A 88 0.38 10.17 -13.71
C LYS A 88 -0.38 11.32 -14.36
N SER A 89 -0.92 11.09 -15.57
CA SER A 89 -1.77 12.07 -16.26
C SER A 89 -3.04 12.36 -15.46
N LEU A 90 -3.71 11.33 -14.94
CA LEU A 90 -4.93 11.46 -14.15
C LEU A 90 -4.69 12.22 -12.83
N ALA A 91 -3.59 11.92 -12.13
CA ALA A 91 -3.21 12.64 -10.91
C ALA A 91 -3.05 14.14 -11.15
N ARG A 92 -2.39 14.51 -12.25
CA ARG A 92 -2.24 15.93 -12.66
C ARG A 92 -3.56 16.56 -13.05
N GLU A 93 -4.38 15.85 -13.82
CA GLU A 93 -5.67 16.34 -14.31
C GLU A 93 -6.63 16.68 -13.15
N LEU A 94 -6.72 15.77 -12.17
CA LEU A 94 -7.59 15.95 -11.02
C LEU A 94 -6.94 16.76 -9.88
N ASN A 95 -5.63 17.03 -9.99
CA ASN A 95 -4.81 17.65 -8.94
C ASN A 95 -4.90 16.94 -7.59
N ILE A 96 -4.86 15.60 -7.62
CA ILE A 96 -4.90 14.75 -6.43
C ILE A 96 -3.79 13.70 -6.49
N PRO A 97 -3.29 13.19 -5.35
CA PRO A 97 -2.37 12.08 -5.32
C PRO A 97 -3.04 10.78 -5.77
N ILE A 98 -2.26 9.93 -6.44
CA ILE A 98 -2.63 8.53 -6.71
C ILE A 98 -1.58 7.64 -6.05
N LEU A 99 -2.03 6.77 -5.14
CA LEU A 99 -1.22 5.74 -4.51
C LEU A 99 -1.44 4.44 -5.28
N ALA A 100 -0.41 3.96 -5.98
CA ALA A 100 -0.47 2.71 -6.72
C ALA A 100 0.40 1.64 -6.06
N LEU A 101 -0.19 0.50 -5.73
CA LEU A 101 0.53 -0.66 -5.26
C LEU A 101 1.11 -1.41 -6.45
N SER A 102 2.32 -1.90 -6.32
CA SER A 102 2.99 -2.68 -7.37
C SER A 102 3.69 -3.90 -6.77
N GLN A 103 3.51 -5.03 -7.41
CA GLN A 103 4.26 -6.23 -7.09
C GLN A 103 5.69 -6.10 -7.61
N LEU A 104 6.64 -6.53 -6.80
CA LEU A 104 8.06 -6.60 -7.21
C LEU A 104 8.33 -7.84 -8.05
N SER A 105 9.41 -7.80 -8.82
CA SER A 105 9.94 -8.96 -9.53
C SER A 105 10.30 -10.08 -8.54
N ARG A 106 9.97 -11.32 -8.90
CA ARG A 106 10.34 -12.50 -8.11
C ARG A 106 11.86 -12.71 -8.00
N ALA A 107 12.64 -12.03 -8.83
CA ALA A 107 14.10 -12.08 -8.77
C ALA A 107 14.66 -11.63 -7.40
N VAL A 108 13.94 -10.77 -6.67
CA VAL A 108 14.31 -10.38 -5.29
C VAL A 108 14.41 -11.59 -4.35
N GLU A 109 13.54 -12.60 -4.54
CA GLU A 109 13.53 -13.80 -3.69
C GLU A 109 14.73 -14.72 -3.92
N GLN A 110 15.43 -14.56 -5.05
CA GLN A 110 16.59 -15.36 -5.43
C GLN A 110 17.93 -14.77 -4.96
N ARG A 111 17.94 -13.51 -4.51
CA ARG A 111 19.15 -12.85 -4.02
C ARG A 111 19.46 -13.24 -2.59
N ASN A 112 20.74 -13.15 -2.20
CA ASN A 112 21.15 -13.30 -0.80
C ASN A 112 20.58 -12.17 0.06
N ASN A 113 20.74 -10.92 -0.39
CA ASN A 113 20.05 -9.78 0.22
C ASN A 113 18.70 -9.59 -0.47
N LYS A 114 17.60 -9.81 0.28
CA LYS A 114 16.22 -9.69 -0.19
C LYS A 114 15.61 -8.31 0.04
N GLU A 115 16.41 -7.36 0.48
CA GLU A 115 15.98 -5.97 0.61
C GLU A 115 15.63 -5.40 -0.77
N PRO A 116 14.40 -4.87 -0.96
CA PRO A 116 13.95 -4.35 -2.24
C PRO A 116 14.77 -3.15 -2.71
N MET A 117 14.97 -3.05 -4.02
CA MET A 117 15.66 -1.93 -4.66
C MET A 117 14.97 -1.53 -5.98
N MET A 118 15.36 -0.40 -6.54
CA MET A 118 14.76 0.13 -7.77
C MET A 118 14.78 -0.85 -8.95
N SER A 119 15.83 -1.65 -9.09
CA SER A 119 15.93 -2.68 -10.14
C SER A 119 14.88 -3.79 -10.01
N ASP A 120 14.22 -3.96 -8.87
CA ASP A 120 13.17 -4.94 -8.66
C ASP A 120 11.82 -4.49 -9.27
N LEU A 121 11.73 -3.22 -9.66
CA LEU A 121 10.67 -2.67 -10.52
C LEU A 121 10.96 -2.88 -12.02
N ARG A 122 11.86 -3.77 -12.39
CA ARG A 122 12.48 -3.91 -13.72
C ARG A 122 11.49 -4.14 -14.86
N ASP A 123 10.36 -4.78 -14.60
CA ASP A 123 9.27 -4.92 -15.57
C ASP A 123 8.45 -3.62 -15.73
N SER A 124 8.92 -2.55 -15.15
CA SER A 124 8.18 -1.30 -14.99
C SER A 124 9.11 -0.07 -14.95
N GLY A 125 10.12 -0.01 -15.82
CA GLY A 125 11.02 1.15 -15.90
C GLY A 125 10.30 2.50 -16.04
N ALA A 126 9.07 2.49 -16.59
CA ALA A 126 8.22 3.66 -16.64
C ALA A 126 7.72 4.08 -15.25
N ILE A 127 7.45 3.14 -14.34
CA ILE A 127 7.05 3.49 -12.95
C ILE A 127 8.15 4.32 -12.29
N GLU A 128 9.41 3.90 -12.49
CA GLU A 128 10.55 4.65 -11.97
C GLU A 128 10.59 6.08 -12.50
N GLN A 129 10.26 6.29 -13.77
CA GLN A 129 10.27 7.63 -14.38
C GLN A 129 9.07 8.49 -13.95
N ASP A 130 7.88 7.90 -13.93
CA ASP A 130 6.60 8.59 -13.73
C ASP A 130 6.32 8.92 -12.26
N ALA A 131 6.66 8.03 -11.32
CA ALA A 131 6.39 8.21 -9.92
C ALA A 131 7.20 9.37 -9.32
N ASP A 132 6.58 10.16 -8.46
CA ASP A 132 7.26 11.22 -7.70
C ASP A 132 7.95 10.65 -6.46
N VAL A 133 7.34 9.61 -5.86
CA VAL A 133 7.85 8.89 -4.70
C VAL A 133 7.71 7.40 -4.95
N ILE A 134 8.72 6.63 -4.58
CA ILE A 134 8.69 5.16 -4.58
C ILE A 134 9.10 4.69 -3.20
N LEU A 135 8.22 3.92 -2.59
CA LEU A 135 8.41 3.32 -1.28
C LEU A 135 8.44 1.79 -1.41
N PHE A 136 9.41 1.15 -0.80
CA PHE A 136 9.43 -0.29 -0.63
C PHE A 136 9.14 -0.65 0.82
N ILE A 137 8.43 -1.75 1.02
CA ILE A 137 8.17 -2.31 2.35
C ILE A 137 9.01 -3.58 2.48
N TYR A 138 9.84 -3.63 3.50
CA TYR A 138 10.68 -4.77 3.80
C TYR A 138 10.50 -5.23 5.24
N ARG A 139 10.41 -6.54 5.43
CA ARG A 139 10.34 -7.18 6.75
C ARG A 139 11.29 -8.35 6.77
N ASP A 140 12.44 -8.16 7.40
CA ASP A 140 13.51 -9.17 7.45
C ASP A 140 13.06 -10.45 8.15
N GLU A 141 12.22 -10.36 9.16
CA GLU A 141 11.67 -11.51 9.90
C GLU A 141 10.91 -12.54 9.02
N VAL A 142 10.50 -12.16 7.81
CA VAL A 142 9.86 -13.07 6.86
C VAL A 142 10.88 -14.07 6.31
N TYR A 143 12.12 -13.65 6.19
CA TYR A 143 13.25 -14.39 5.63
C TYR A 143 14.14 -15.00 6.71
N ASN A 144 14.49 -14.22 7.73
CA ASN A 144 15.38 -14.57 8.83
C ASN A 144 14.59 -14.72 10.14
N LYS A 145 13.78 -15.79 10.24
CA LYS A 145 12.84 -16.01 11.35
C LYS A 145 13.50 -16.24 12.71
N GLU A 146 14.75 -16.70 12.70
CA GLU A 146 15.50 -17.08 13.91
C GLU A 146 16.24 -15.88 14.53
N ASP A 147 16.34 -14.75 13.84
CA ASP A 147 16.99 -13.56 14.39
C ASP A 147 16.01 -12.81 15.32
N PRO A 148 16.30 -12.76 16.64
CA PRO A 148 15.43 -12.07 17.59
C PRO A 148 15.39 -10.55 17.37
N ASN A 149 16.44 -9.97 16.77
CA ASN A 149 16.57 -8.52 16.60
C ASN A 149 15.67 -7.96 15.50
N ASN A 150 15.15 -8.80 14.60
CA ASN A 150 14.30 -8.36 13.48
C ASN A 150 12.81 -8.58 13.73
N LYS A 151 12.45 -9.14 14.90
CA LYS A 151 11.06 -9.47 15.23
C LYS A 151 10.16 -8.23 15.24
N ASN A 152 9.06 -8.31 14.49
CA ASN A 152 8.10 -7.22 14.33
C ASN A 152 8.68 -5.92 13.73
N ILE A 153 9.90 -5.94 13.23
CA ILE A 153 10.50 -4.77 12.58
C ILE A 153 10.11 -4.75 11.11
N ALA A 154 9.69 -3.59 10.65
CA ALA A 154 9.47 -3.30 9.24
C ALA A 154 10.28 -2.07 8.83
N LYS A 155 10.84 -2.10 7.64
CA LYS A 155 11.56 -1.00 7.04
C LYS A 155 10.78 -0.45 5.87
N ILE A 156 10.54 0.85 5.84
CA ILE A 156 10.03 1.58 4.68
C ILE A 156 11.22 2.25 4.01
N ILE A 157 11.56 1.77 2.82
CA ILE A 157 12.69 2.27 2.05
C ILE A 157 12.18 3.28 1.04
N ILE A 158 12.61 4.53 1.15
CA ILE A 158 12.33 5.59 0.19
C ILE A 158 13.34 5.47 -0.94
N GLY A 159 13.01 4.68 -1.97
CA GLY A 159 13.90 4.42 -3.10
C GLY A 159 13.96 5.57 -4.10
N LYS A 160 12.90 6.40 -4.14
CA LYS A 160 12.83 7.62 -4.94
C LYS A 160 11.99 8.66 -4.25
N GLN A 161 12.46 9.92 -4.29
CA GLN A 161 11.69 11.09 -3.87
C GLN A 161 12.15 12.31 -4.66
N ARG A 162 11.23 12.94 -5.43
CA ARG A 162 11.60 14.09 -6.28
C ARG A 162 11.95 15.34 -5.49
N ASN A 163 11.25 15.57 -4.39
CA ASN A 163 11.35 16.81 -3.62
C ASN A 163 11.88 16.60 -2.20
N GLY A 164 12.67 15.53 -1.97
CA GLY A 164 13.23 15.23 -0.67
C GLY A 164 14.31 14.17 -0.73
N PRO A 165 14.93 13.84 0.40
CA PRO A 165 15.98 12.83 0.47
C PRO A 165 15.38 11.41 0.32
N ILE A 166 16.19 10.51 -0.19
CA ILE A 166 15.97 9.07 -0.08
C ILE A 166 16.49 8.60 1.29
N GLY A 167 16.06 7.46 1.75
CA GLY A 167 16.47 6.88 3.03
C GLY A 167 15.51 5.83 3.53
N ASP A 168 15.67 5.42 4.77
CA ASP A 168 14.87 4.38 5.39
C ASP A 168 14.17 4.88 6.63
N VAL A 169 12.96 4.37 6.88
CA VAL A 169 12.18 4.58 8.10
C VAL A 169 11.90 3.22 8.72
N THR A 170 12.33 3.04 9.97
CA THR A 170 12.03 1.83 10.74
C THR A 170 10.68 1.99 11.44
N LEU A 171 9.83 0.98 11.34
CA LEU A 171 8.53 0.88 11.97
C LEU A 171 8.39 -0.45 12.70
N THR A 172 7.45 -0.53 13.63
CA THR A 172 7.00 -1.79 14.23
C THR A 172 5.77 -2.30 13.48
N PHE A 173 5.74 -3.59 13.11
CA PHE A 173 4.61 -4.23 12.46
C PHE A 173 3.87 -5.16 13.41
N LEU A 174 2.66 -4.79 13.78
CA LEU A 174 1.76 -5.58 14.62
C LEU A 174 1.01 -6.60 13.75
N LYS A 175 1.49 -7.85 13.75
CA LYS A 175 0.99 -8.93 12.86
C LYS A 175 -0.50 -9.23 13.05
N GLU A 176 -0.97 -9.23 14.30
CA GLU A 176 -2.36 -9.55 14.65
C GLU A 176 -3.34 -8.55 14.04
N TYR A 177 -2.91 -7.31 13.90
CA TYR A 177 -3.73 -6.19 13.40
C TYR A 177 -3.38 -5.77 11.98
N ALA A 178 -2.31 -6.36 11.39
CA ALA A 178 -1.73 -5.92 10.11
C ALA A 178 -1.45 -4.40 10.10
N LYS A 179 -0.92 -3.88 11.20
CA LYS A 179 -0.76 -2.44 11.46
C LYS A 179 0.70 -2.07 11.64
N PHE A 180 1.10 -0.97 11.03
CA PHE A 180 2.38 -0.31 11.30
C PHE A 180 2.18 0.74 12.41
N VAL A 181 3.14 0.79 13.32
CA VAL A 181 3.23 1.82 14.38
C VAL A 181 4.67 2.31 14.47
N ASP A 182 4.88 3.42 15.18
CA ASP A 182 6.22 3.96 15.36
C ASP A 182 7.14 2.94 16.05
N TYR A 183 8.38 2.86 15.56
CA TYR A 183 9.41 2.07 16.18
C TYR A 183 9.99 2.80 17.38
N ILE A 184 9.96 2.16 18.54
CA ILE A 184 10.59 2.65 19.77
C ILE A 184 11.78 1.73 20.05
N PRO A 185 13.04 2.22 20.02
CA PRO A 185 14.20 1.45 20.41
C PRO A 185 14.09 0.94 21.84
N GLU A 186 14.63 -0.25 22.11
CA GLU A 186 14.51 -0.89 23.43
C GLU A 186 15.07 -0.04 24.58
N ASP A 187 16.13 0.74 24.32
CA ASP A 187 16.72 1.68 25.26
C ASP A 187 15.82 2.87 25.63
N LYS A 188 14.73 3.07 24.89
CA LYS A 188 13.74 4.14 25.11
C LYS A 188 12.39 3.62 25.55
N VAL A 189 12.21 2.31 25.70
CA VAL A 189 10.97 1.74 26.24
C VAL A 189 10.93 2.03 27.75
N PRO A 190 9.95 2.77 28.28
CA PRO A 190 9.78 2.92 29.72
C PRO A 190 9.58 1.56 30.38
N GLU A 191 10.25 1.29 31.50
CA GLU A 191 10.24 -0.01 32.20
C GLU A 191 8.85 -0.45 32.69
N GLU A 192 7.85 0.41 32.67
CA GLU A 192 6.46 0.06 33.05
C GLU A 192 5.42 0.56 32.04
N GLY A 193 4.65 -0.38 31.49
CA GLY A 193 3.26 -0.10 31.12
C GLY A 193 2.94 0.37 29.70
N PHE A 194 3.83 0.27 28.72
CA PHE A 194 3.53 0.78 27.37
C PHE A 194 2.48 -0.04 26.58
N TYR A 195 2.33 -1.31 26.89
CA TYR A 195 1.38 -2.18 26.18
C TYR A 195 -0.06 -2.08 26.66
N SER A 196 -0.32 -1.49 27.83
CA SER A 196 -1.67 -1.37 28.41
C SER A 196 -2.55 -0.27 27.78
N LYS A 197 -1.99 0.61 26.96
CA LYS A 197 -2.74 1.70 26.31
C LYS A 197 -3.43 1.32 25.00
N PHE A 198 -3.20 0.12 24.48
CA PHE A 198 -3.78 -0.33 23.22
C PHE A 198 -4.91 -1.35 23.39
N ASP A 199 -5.26 -1.71 24.63
CA ASP A 199 -6.33 -2.67 24.96
C ASP A 199 -7.65 -1.99 25.38
N SER A 200 -7.83 -0.72 25.08
CA SER A 200 -9.08 0.00 25.38
C SER A 200 -9.84 0.40 24.12
#